data_3a027aed33e95d74dd235f153e3f85ed
#
_entry.id   3a027aed33e95d74dd235f153e3f85ed
#
_cell.length_a   1.000
_cell.length_b   1.000
_cell.length_c   1.000
_cell.angle_alpha   90.00
_cell.angle_beta   90.00
_cell.angle_gamma   90.00
#
_symmetry.space_group_name_H-M   'P 1'
#
loop_
_entity.id
_entity.type
_entity.pdbx_description
1 polymer ?
#
loop_
_entity_poly.entity_id
_entity_poly.type
_entity_poly.pdbx_seq_one_letter_code
_entity_poly.pdbx_strand_id
1 'polypeptide(L)'
;DVEVVSGNGAETMSRIAAEAGNPQWDVVWIDSMYDVYNLAGEGQLLTDWEPENAANLTEFSRNLVPDNKCFYPTGIHAAGVLVYRTDVFTEADAPKTFADLTDEKYSGKVGMADPGVAAPAYPLAAYFMDSLGLEGGKEYFQTMFSQGLKVFPKNPQVVQALASGEISVALLQETNAYDMKESGEPISIIWPEEGAPGSTRVAAISAVTEQEEIAKAFVNFLLDADTQQKLVDMGDEGYFEPSVEGVALKPERDANARMAVADIEFGAENEADIKAWFADMSAQ
;
A
#
# COMPACT_ATOMS: atom_id res chain seq x y z
N ASP A 1 -13.31 -26.80 0.85
CA ASP A 1 -12.97 -26.13 -0.42
C ASP A 1 -13.01 -24.63 -0.17
N VAL A 2 -12.07 -23.90 -0.77
CA VAL A 2 -12.01 -22.43 -0.73
C VAL A 2 -12.29 -21.92 -2.14
N GLU A 3 -13.27 -21.04 -2.28
CA GLU A 3 -13.52 -20.30 -3.51
C GLU A 3 -12.87 -18.93 -3.41
N VAL A 4 -12.01 -18.60 -4.37
CA VAL A 4 -11.29 -17.33 -4.41
C VAL A 4 -11.87 -16.45 -5.51
N VAL A 5 -12.32 -15.27 -5.13
CA VAL A 5 -12.72 -14.22 -6.07
C VAL A 5 -11.63 -13.16 -6.07
N SER A 6 -10.90 -13.08 -7.18
CA SER A 6 -9.82 -12.11 -7.35
C SER A 6 -10.31 -10.84 -8.02
N GLY A 7 -9.77 -9.71 -7.58
CA GLY A 7 -10.04 -8.38 -8.13
C GLY A 7 -9.06 -7.36 -7.56
N ASN A 8 -9.02 -6.16 -8.12
CA ASN A 8 -8.32 -5.06 -7.45
C ASN A 8 -9.12 -4.56 -6.23
N GLY A 9 -8.48 -3.75 -5.35
CA GLY A 9 -9.11 -3.27 -4.12
C GLY A 9 -10.45 -2.58 -4.35
N ALA A 10 -10.53 -1.67 -5.32
CA ALA A 10 -11.77 -0.94 -5.63
C ALA A 10 -12.90 -1.84 -6.14
N GLU A 11 -12.58 -2.84 -6.98
CA GLU A 11 -13.55 -3.85 -7.44
C GLU A 11 -14.05 -4.71 -6.28
N THR A 12 -13.15 -5.15 -5.41
CA THR A 12 -13.48 -5.96 -4.22
C THR A 12 -14.38 -5.16 -3.27
N MET A 13 -14.03 -3.92 -2.96
CA MET A 13 -14.84 -3.07 -2.08
C MET A 13 -16.21 -2.73 -2.70
N SER A 14 -16.26 -2.47 -4.01
CA SER A 14 -17.53 -2.25 -4.72
C SER A 14 -18.44 -3.48 -4.67
N ARG A 15 -17.86 -4.68 -4.75
CA ARG A 15 -18.61 -5.92 -4.61
C ARG A 15 -19.14 -6.11 -3.19
N ILE A 16 -18.28 -5.92 -2.17
CA ILE A 16 -18.69 -5.98 -0.76
C ILE A 16 -19.84 -5.00 -0.49
N ALA A 17 -19.73 -3.76 -0.98
CA ALA A 17 -20.78 -2.76 -0.83
C ALA A 17 -22.10 -3.18 -1.52
N ALA A 18 -22.03 -3.77 -2.72
CA ALA A 18 -23.20 -4.27 -3.42
C ALA A 18 -23.88 -5.45 -2.71
N GLU A 19 -23.12 -6.24 -1.96
CA GLU A 19 -23.58 -7.41 -1.21
C GLU A 19 -23.94 -7.07 0.25
N ALA A 20 -23.84 -5.81 0.72
CA ALA A 20 -24.00 -5.44 2.13
C ALA A 20 -25.32 -5.93 2.77
N GLY A 21 -26.41 -6.05 1.99
CA GLY A 21 -27.69 -6.60 2.46
C GLY A 21 -27.75 -8.12 2.56
N ASN A 22 -26.81 -8.83 1.94
CA ASN A 22 -26.71 -10.29 1.93
C ASN A 22 -25.29 -10.69 1.51
N PRO A 23 -24.28 -10.53 2.38
CA PRO A 23 -22.88 -10.82 2.07
C PRO A 23 -22.68 -12.27 1.61
N GLN A 24 -21.93 -12.46 0.53
CA GLN A 24 -21.60 -13.77 -0.05
C GLN A 24 -20.10 -14.08 0.10
N TRP A 25 -19.45 -13.48 1.08
CA TRP A 25 -18.03 -13.65 1.37
C TRP A 25 -17.81 -13.94 2.85
N ASP A 26 -16.82 -14.76 3.14
CA ASP A 26 -16.43 -15.15 4.50
C ASP A 26 -15.20 -14.38 4.97
N VAL A 27 -14.22 -14.19 4.07
CA VAL A 27 -12.96 -13.47 4.36
C VAL A 27 -12.67 -12.47 3.25
N VAL A 28 -12.28 -11.27 3.63
CA VAL A 28 -11.64 -10.30 2.74
C VAL A 28 -10.14 -10.26 3.03
N TRP A 29 -9.32 -10.32 1.96
CA TRP A 29 -7.86 -10.25 2.04
C TRP A 29 -7.34 -9.32 0.95
N ILE A 30 -7.00 -8.08 1.31
CA ILE A 30 -6.67 -7.00 0.37
C ILE A 30 -5.63 -6.01 0.93
N ASP A 31 -5.00 -5.24 0.03
CA ASP A 31 -4.07 -4.14 0.34
C ASP A 31 -4.84 -2.83 0.61
N SER A 32 -5.77 -2.83 1.56
CA SER A 32 -6.61 -1.66 1.85
C SER A 32 -7.10 -1.68 3.29
N MET A 33 -6.17 -1.46 4.24
CA MET A 33 -6.54 -1.54 5.65
C MET A 33 -7.57 -0.47 6.05
N TYR A 34 -7.57 0.71 5.42
CA TYR A 34 -8.49 1.80 5.74
C TYR A 34 -9.93 1.47 5.31
N ASP A 35 -10.11 0.97 4.07
CA ASP A 35 -11.41 0.48 3.61
C ASP A 35 -11.95 -0.63 4.54
N VAL A 36 -11.07 -1.58 4.93
CA VAL A 36 -11.45 -2.68 5.84
C VAL A 36 -11.80 -2.16 7.23
N TYR A 37 -11.07 -1.15 7.74
CA TYR A 37 -11.41 -0.51 9.01
C TYR A 37 -12.81 0.16 8.95
N ASN A 38 -13.14 0.81 7.84
CA ASN A 38 -14.47 1.40 7.62
C ASN A 38 -15.58 0.34 7.64
N LEU A 39 -15.36 -0.85 7.04
CA LEU A 39 -16.32 -1.97 7.13
C LEU A 39 -16.61 -2.39 8.58
N ALA A 40 -15.60 -2.32 9.46
CA ALA A 40 -15.81 -2.60 10.88
C ALA A 40 -16.71 -1.55 11.55
N GLY A 41 -16.53 -0.27 11.20
CA GLY A 41 -17.40 0.83 11.64
C GLY A 41 -18.85 0.65 11.21
N GLU A 42 -19.08 -0.01 10.09
CA GLU A 42 -20.41 -0.38 9.57
C GLU A 42 -20.97 -1.68 10.18
N GLY A 43 -20.21 -2.35 11.07
CA GLY A 43 -20.61 -3.61 11.68
C GLY A 43 -20.57 -4.82 10.76
N GLN A 44 -19.81 -4.74 9.66
CA GLN A 44 -19.72 -5.82 8.68
C GLN A 44 -18.64 -6.86 9.01
N LEU A 45 -17.78 -6.61 10.00
CA LEU A 45 -16.66 -7.48 10.34
C LEU A 45 -16.81 -8.12 11.72
N LEU A 46 -16.27 -9.34 11.85
CA LEU A 46 -16.06 -9.99 13.13
C LEU A 46 -14.99 -9.22 13.91
N THR A 47 -15.30 -8.89 15.17
CA THR A 47 -14.41 -8.15 16.06
C THR A 47 -14.11 -8.97 17.34
N ASP A 48 -13.17 -8.47 18.16
CA ASP A 48 -12.86 -9.01 19.49
C ASP A 48 -12.41 -10.48 19.50
N TRP A 49 -11.81 -10.96 18.41
CA TRP A 49 -11.20 -12.28 18.34
C TRP A 49 -9.71 -12.18 18.01
N GLU A 50 -8.93 -13.22 18.28
CA GLU A 50 -7.48 -13.23 18.05
C GLU A 50 -7.04 -14.59 17.52
N PRO A 51 -6.37 -14.66 16.33
CA PRO A 51 -5.77 -15.89 15.85
C PRO A 51 -4.56 -16.27 16.72
N GLU A 52 -4.31 -17.57 16.87
CA GLU A 52 -3.18 -18.08 17.66
C GLU A 52 -1.84 -17.52 17.17
N ASN A 53 -1.66 -17.44 15.83
CA ASN A 53 -0.44 -16.95 15.22
C ASN A 53 -0.25 -15.42 15.32
N ALA A 54 -1.23 -14.66 15.82
CA ALA A 54 -1.04 -13.23 16.12
C ALA A 54 0.05 -13.00 17.20
N ALA A 55 0.35 -14.02 18.02
CA ALA A 55 1.47 -13.99 18.96
C ALA A 55 2.83 -13.81 18.26
N ASN A 56 2.94 -14.21 16.98
CA ASN A 56 4.16 -14.14 16.18
C ASN A 56 4.28 -12.84 15.36
N LEU A 57 3.31 -11.93 15.43
CA LEU A 57 3.38 -10.64 14.73
C LEU A 57 4.64 -9.87 15.16
N THR A 58 5.31 -9.25 14.18
CA THR A 58 6.36 -8.26 14.44
C THR A 58 5.81 -7.12 15.29
N GLU A 59 6.66 -6.38 15.99
CA GLU A 59 6.23 -5.20 16.75
C GLU A 59 5.51 -4.19 15.85
N PHE A 60 6.03 -3.94 14.66
CA PHE A 60 5.42 -3.03 13.69
C PHE A 60 4.02 -3.50 13.28
N SER A 61 3.86 -4.75 12.89
CA SER A 61 2.57 -5.31 12.48
C SER A 61 1.57 -5.39 13.62
N ARG A 62 2.03 -5.65 14.83
CA ARG A 62 1.17 -5.68 16.04
C ARG A 62 0.55 -4.31 16.32
N ASN A 63 1.32 -3.23 16.12
CA ASN A 63 0.85 -1.87 16.29
C ASN A 63 -0.16 -1.43 15.23
N LEU A 64 -0.31 -2.20 14.13
CA LEU A 64 -1.32 -1.97 13.09
C LEU A 64 -2.62 -2.74 13.33
N VAL A 65 -2.69 -3.61 14.34
CA VAL A 65 -3.94 -4.30 14.70
C VAL A 65 -4.83 -3.32 15.47
N PRO A 66 -6.07 -3.05 15.01
CA PRO A 66 -6.96 -2.14 15.72
C PRO A 66 -7.38 -2.69 17.09
N ASP A 67 -7.76 -1.81 18.01
CA ASP A 67 -8.21 -2.18 19.36
C ASP A 67 -9.37 -3.18 19.33
N ASN A 68 -10.30 -3.03 18.37
CA ASN A 68 -11.44 -3.93 18.19
C ASN A 68 -11.08 -5.23 17.45
N LYS A 69 -9.81 -5.44 17.05
CA LYS A 69 -9.31 -6.64 16.39
C LYS A 69 -10.11 -7.06 15.16
N CYS A 70 -10.60 -6.10 14.38
CA CYS A 70 -11.43 -6.36 13.20
C CYS A 70 -10.65 -6.92 12.01
N PHE A 71 -9.31 -6.78 11.99
CA PHE A 71 -8.43 -7.38 10.98
C PHE A 71 -7.03 -7.66 11.53
N TYR A 72 -6.26 -8.42 10.74
CA TYR A 72 -4.85 -8.72 11.01
C TYR A 72 -4.00 -8.41 9.78
N PRO A 73 -2.86 -7.70 9.94
CA PRO A 73 -1.92 -7.45 8.84
C PRO A 73 -1.23 -8.77 8.44
N THR A 74 -1.14 -9.00 7.13
CA THR A 74 -0.54 -10.18 6.53
C THR A 74 0.68 -9.87 5.66
N GLY A 75 1.07 -8.61 5.60
CA GLY A 75 2.23 -8.08 4.91
C GLY A 75 2.08 -6.59 4.68
N ILE A 76 3.19 -5.88 4.55
CA ILE A 76 3.20 -4.45 4.31
C ILE A 76 4.11 -4.16 3.11
N HIS A 77 3.57 -3.53 2.07
CA HIS A 77 4.33 -3.06 0.93
C HIS A 77 4.65 -1.58 1.09
N ALA A 78 5.82 -1.14 0.65
CA ALA A 78 6.03 0.29 0.46
C ALA A 78 5.15 0.78 -0.71
N ALA A 79 4.21 1.67 -0.41
CA ALA A 79 3.32 2.29 -1.40
C ALA A 79 4.05 3.27 -2.32
N GLY A 80 5.18 3.80 -1.86
CA GLY A 80 5.99 4.77 -2.60
C GLY A 80 7.45 4.74 -2.18
N VAL A 81 8.28 3.96 -2.88
CA VAL A 81 9.73 4.17 -2.90
C VAL A 81 10.06 5.21 -3.96
N LEU A 82 11.21 5.87 -3.84
CA LEU A 82 11.71 6.78 -4.87
C LEU A 82 12.43 5.95 -5.94
N VAL A 83 11.98 6.08 -7.18
CA VAL A 83 12.61 5.42 -8.34
C VAL A 83 13.07 6.48 -9.31
N TYR A 84 14.32 6.39 -9.77
CA TYR A 84 14.84 7.30 -10.79
C TYR A 84 15.53 6.56 -11.92
N ARG A 85 15.53 7.17 -13.11
CA ARG A 85 16.27 6.67 -14.27
C ARG A 85 17.74 6.99 -14.15
N THR A 86 18.60 5.95 -14.21
CA THR A 86 20.06 6.09 -14.08
C THR A 86 20.74 6.64 -15.32
N ASP A 87 20.03 6.65 -16.46
CA ASP A 87 20.48 7.30 -17.70
C ASP A 87 20.14 8.80 -17.75
N VAL A 88 19.35 9.32 -16.79
CA VAL A 88 18.97 10.74 -16.68
C VAL A 88 19.61 11.40 -15.45
N PHE A 89 19.64 10.72 -14.33
CA PHE A 89 20.19 11.24 -13.08
C PHE A 89 21.31 10.33 -12.56
N THR A 90 22.35 10.96 -12.00
CA THR A 90 23.36 10.25 -11.22
C THR A 90 22.85 10.00 -9.80
N GLU A 91 23.48 9.13 -9.05
CA GLU A 91 23.17 8.89 -7.63
C GLU A 91 23.30 10.19 -6.79
N ALA A 92 24.23 11.07 -7.15
CA ALA A 92 24.42 12.36 -6.46
C ALA A 92 23.31 13.37 -6.75
N ASP A 93 22.63 13.25 -7.90
CA ASP A 93 21.55 14.15 -8.33
C ASP A 93 20.16 13.57 -8.04
N ALA A 94 20.08 12.30 -7.65
CA ALA A 94 18.82 11.62 -7.36
C ALA A 94 18.16 12.15 -6.07
N PRO A 95 16.81 12.14 -5.98
CA PRO A 95 16.12 12.53 -4.76
C PRO A 95 16.38 11.50 -3.65
N LYS A 96 16.59 11.94 -2.41
CA LYS A 96 16.80 11.07 -1.24
C LYS A 96 15.66 11.15 -0.24
N THR A 97 14.93 12.24 -0.28
CA THR A 97 13.78 12.54 0.55
C THR A 97 12.58 12.89 -0.33
N PHE A 98 11.39 12.82 0.24
CA PHE A 98 10.21 13.31 -0.49
C PHE A 98 10.25 14.83 -0.69
N ALA A 99 10.85 15.57 0.24
CA ALA A 99 11.02 17.01 0.10
C ALA A 99 11.87 17.38 -1.13
N ASP A 100 12.84 16.55 -1.50
CA ASP A 100 13.66 16.79 -2.69
C ASP A 100 12.84 16.83 -3.99
N LEU A 101 11.70 16.12 -4.04
CA LEU A 101 10.84 16.08 -5.22
C LEU A 101 10.24 17.43 -5.58
N THR A 102 10.24 18.39 -4.65
CA THR A 102 9.79 19.76 -4.89
C THR A 102 10.90 20.66 -5.47
N ASP A 103 12.12 20.15 -5.68
CA ASP A 103 13.21 20.88 -6.33
C ASP A 103 12.87 21.05 -7.83
N GLU A 104 13.08 22.26 -8.36
CA GLU A 104 12.83 22.63 -9.75
C GLU A 104 13.52 21.69 -10.78
N LYS A 105 14.63 21.06 -10.40
CA LYS A 105 15.34 20.10 -11.28
C LYS A 105 14.49 18.88 -11.65
N TYR A 106 13.46 18.56 -10.86
CA TYR A 106 12.51 17.45 -11.11
C TYR A 106 11.20 17.91 -11.77
N SER A 107 11.03 19.21 -12.03
CA SER A 107 9.82 19.76 -12.64
C SER A 107 9.48 19.04 -13.97
N GLY A 108 8.24 18.58 -14.08
CA GLY A 108 7.72 17.81 -15.22
C GLY A 108 8.26 16.39 -15.36
N LYS A 109 9.03 15.88 -14.39
CA LYS A 109 9.71 14.57 -14.47
C LYS A 109 9.19 13.54 -13.46
N VAL A 110 8.36 13.95 -12.51
CA VAL A 110 7.87 13.08 -11.46
C VAL A 110 6.50 12.50 -11.81
N GLY A 111 6.30 11.22 -11.48
CA GLY A 111 5.02 10.55 -11.63
C GLY A 111 4.68 9.65 -10.46
N MET A 112 3.37 9.39 -10.27
CA MET A 112 2.83 8.47 -9.28
C MET A 112 1.51 7.87 -9.74
N ALA A 113 1.05 6.81 -9.06
CA ALA A 113 -0.28 6.27 -9.27
C ALA A 113 -1.35 7.14 -8.58
N ASP A 114 -2.57 7.13 -9.13
CA ASP A 114 -3.71 7.89 -8.61
C ASP A 114 -4.24 7.27 -7.31
N PRO A 115 -4.23 8.01 -6.19
CA PRO A 115 -4.79 7.53 -4.92
C PRO A 115 -6.29 7.21 -4.97
N GLY A 116 -7.03 7.82 -5.89
CA GLY A 116 -8.46 7.56 -6.07
C GLY A 116 -8.78 6.29 -6.85
N VAL A 117 -7.78 5.72 -7.56
CA VAL A 117 -7.98 4.57 -8.46
C VAL A 117 -7.15 3.35 -8.03
N ALA A 118 -5.89 3.56 -7.67
CA ALA A 118 -4.98 2.50 -7.27
C ALA A 118 -5.00 2.33 -5.74
N ALA A 119 -5.57 1.23 -5.24
CA ALA A 119 -5.65 0.96 -3.80
C ALA A 119 -4.31 1.14 -3.06
N PRO A 120 -3.16 0.62 -3.56
CA PRO A 120 -1.88 0.82 -2.88
C PRO A 120 -1.33 2.26 -2.96
N ALA A 121 -1.92 3.16 -3.75
CA ALA A 121 -1.48 4.56 -3.82
C ALA A 121 -2.18 5.46 -2.77
N TYR A 122 -3.36 5.08 -2.28
CA TYR A 122 -4.03 5.85 -1.23
C TYR A 122 -3.20 5.94 0.06
N PRO A 123 -2.60 4.85 0.60
CA PRO A 123 -1.74 4.91 1.77
C PRO A 123 -0.57 5.90 1.66
N LEU A 124 -0.03 6.10 0.45
CA LEU A 124 0.99 7.13 0.21
C LEU A 124 0.40 8.53 0.44
N ALA A 125 -0.76 8.83 -0.14
CA ALA A 125 -1.40 10.13 0.06
C ALA A 125 -1.81 10.35 1.52
N ALA A 126 -2.38 9.33 2.17
CA ALA A 126 -2.77 9.38 3.58
C ALA A 126 -1.55 9.67 4.49
N TYR A 127 -0.41 9.03 4.23
CA TYR A 127 0.83 9.27 4.98
C TYR A 127 1.27 10.76 4.93
N PHE A 128 1.24 11.39 3.76
CA PHE A 128 1.59 12.81 3.66
C PHE A 128 0.58 13.72 4.37
N MET A 129 -0.72 13.39 4.25
CA MET A 129 -1.78 14.17 4.88
C MET A 129 -1.77 14.03 6.41
N ASP A 130 -1.37 12.89 6.93
CA ASP A 130 -1.22 12.64 8.37
C ASP A 130 0.07 13.27 8.91
N SER A 131 1.22 12.94 8.33
CA SER A 131 2.54 13.35 8.83
C SER A 131 2.80 14.86 8.76
N LEU A 132 2.27 15.55 7.76
CA LEU A 132 2.37 17.01 7.57
C LEU A 132 1.14 17.76 8.09
N GLY A 133 0.12 17.04 8.55
CA GLY A 133 -1.23 17.54 8.73
C GLY A 133 -1.94 17.72 7.38
N LEU A 134 -3.28 17.64 7.39
CA LEU A 134 -4.10 17.62 6.17
C LEU A 134 -3.79 18.78 5.20
N GLU A 135 -3.66 19.99 5.70
CA GLU A 135 -3.34 21.17 4.87
C GLU A 135 -1.87 21.16 4.39
N GLY A 136 -0.92 20.75 5.23
CA GLY A 136 0.47 20.62 4.84
C GLY A 136 0.70 19.56 3.77
N GLY A 137 0.01 18.42 3.88
CA GLY A 137 0.00 17.38 2.83
C GLY A 137 -0.59 17.88 1.51
N LYS A 138 -1.70 18.64 1.57
CA LYS A 138 -2.26 19.29 0.38
C LYS A 138 -1.29 20.30 -0.24
N GLU A 139 -0.65 21.14 0.55
CA GLU A 139 0.35 22.12 0.07
C GLU A 139 1.54 21.43 -0.60
N TYR A 140 2.01 20.32 -0.05
CA TYR A 140 3.06 19.51 -0.66
C TYR A 140 2.66 19.03 -2.06
N PHE A 141 1.51 18.36 -2.19
CA PHE A 141 1.05 17.88 -3.50
C PHE A 141 0.66 19.02 -4.45
N GLN A 142 0.10 20.14 -3.97
CA GLN A 142 -0.14 21.33 -4.81
C GLN A 142 1.16 21.85 -5.42
N THR A 143 2.25 21.85 -4.63
CA THR A 143 3.58 22.21 -5.14
C THR A 143 4.01 21.22 -6.23
N MET A 144 3.87 19.92 -5.99
CA MET A 144 4.18 18.89 -6.98
C MET A 144 3.35 19.04 -8.27
N PHE A 145 2.03 19.28 -8.15
CA PHE A 145 1.16 19.54 -9.31
C PHE A 145 1.57 20.80 -10.08
N SER A 146 1.88 21.88 -9.39
CA SER A 146 2.35 23.13 -10.01
C SER A 146 3.66 22.95 -10.78
N GLN A 147 4.46 21.96 -10.40
CA GLN A 147 5.70 21.55 -11.06
C GLN A 147 5.48 20.46 -12.11
N GLY A 148 4.23 20.10 -12.43
CA GLY A 148 3.90 19.14 -13.47
C GLY A 148 4.01 17.68 -13.04
N LEU A 149 3.65 17.37 -11.77
CA LEU A 149 3.44 15.99 -11.33
C LEU A 149 2.47 15.28 -12.26
N LYS A 150 2.86 14.12 -12.76
CA LYS A 150 2.01 13.27 -13.59
C LYS A 150 1.36 12.17 -12.77
N VAL A 151 0.05 12.11 -12.79
CA VAL A 151 -0.74 11.11 -12.09
C VAL A 151 -1.27 10.09 -13.10
N PHE A 152 -1.01 8.82 -12.86
CA PHE A 152 -1.40 7.71 -13.72
C PHE A 152 -2.44 6.83 -13.03
N PRO A 153 -3.37 6.19 -13.75
CA PRO A 153 -4.43 5.40 -13.12
C PRO A 153 -3.93 4.31 -12.18
N LYS A 154 -2.82 3.64 -12.50
CA LYS A 154 -2.28 2.50 -11.70
C LYS A 154 -0.75 2.42 -11.85
N ASN A 155 -0.10 1.69 -10.95
CA ASN A 155 1.35 1.47 -10.98
C ASN A 155 1.90 0.93 -12.32
N PRO A 156 1.23 -0.01 -13.04
CA PRO A 156 1.72 -0.44 -14.35
C PRO A 156 1.87 0.70 -15.38
N GLN A 157 1.03 1.74 -15.35
CA GLN A 157 1.19 2.90 -16.22
C GLN A 157 2.36 3.79 -15.77
N VAL A 158 2.62 3.90 -14.46
CA VAL A 158 3.84 4.57 -13.94
C VAL A 158 5.09 3.85 -14.42
N VAL A 159 5.11 2.51 -14.36
CA VAL A 159 6.18 1.66 -14.92
C VAL A 159 6.41 1.95 -16.40
N GLN A 160 5.35 1.97 -17.19
CA GLN A 160 5.45 2.28 -18.63
C GLN A 160 5.98 3.69 -18.90
N ALA A 161 5.55 4.68 -18.11
CA ALA A 161 6.01 6.06 -18.23
C ALA A 161 7.50 6.22 -17.86
N LEU A 162 7.97 5.50 -16.82
CA LEU A 162 9.41 5.42 -16.52
C LEU A 162 10.19 4.73 -17.65
N ALA A 163 9.75 3.56 -18.10
CA ALA A 163 10.44 2.79 -19.14
C ALA A 163 10.53 3.58 -20.46
N SER A 164 9.47 4.29 -20.85
CA SER A 164 9.45 5.12 -22.05
C SER A 164 10.24 6.43 -21.95
N GLY A 165 10.60 6.85 -20.71
CA GLY A 165 11.22 8.16 -20.46
C GLY A 165 10.22 9.32 -20.45
N GLU A 166 8.93 9.06 -20.38
CA GLU A 166 7.90 10.10 -20.19
C GLU A 166 8.05 10.80 -18.84
N ILE A 167 8.46 10.04 -17.81
CA ILE A 167 8.92 10.54 -16.51
C ILE A 167 10.32 10.00 -16.24
N SER A 168 11.04 10.62 -15.34
CA SER A 168 12.40 10.19 -14.96
C SER A 168 12.56 9.91 -13.47
N VAL A 169 11.55 10.25 -12.68
CA VAL A 169 11.43 9.97 -11.26
C VAL A 169 10.02 9.48 -10.97
N ALA A 170 9.84 8.53 -10.07
CA ALA A 170 8.52 8.08 -9.65
C ALA A 170 8.45 7.84 -8.14
N LEU A 171 7.26 8.06 -7.59
CA LEU A 171 6.78 7.44 -6.38
C LEU A 171 6.09 6.14 -6.81
N LEU A 172 6.70 4.99 -6.55
CA LEU A 172 6.25 3.72 -7.09
C LEU A 172 6.19 2.66 -5.99
N GLN A 173 5.19 1.80 -6.04
CA GLN A 173 5.11 0.64 -5.14
C GLN A 173 6.38 -0.22 -5.28
N GLU A 174 6.93 -0.68 -4.16
CA GLU A 174 8.21 -1.40 -4.13
C GLU A 174 8.24 -2.63 -5.05
N THR A 175 7.17 -3.42 -5.09
CA THR A 175 7.08 -4.60 -5.97
C THR A 175 7.34 -4.22 -7.43
N ASN A 176 6.62 -3.19 -7.93
CA ASN A 176 6.79 -2.74 -9.32
C ASN A 176 8.19 -2.15 -9.58
N ALA A 177 8.79 -1.51 -8.57
CA ALA A 177 10.14 -0.98 -8.68
C ALA A 177 11.19 -2.09 -8.79
N TYR A 178 11.06 -3.13 -7.95
CA TYR A 178 11.98 -4.28 -8.00
C TYR A 178 11.79 -5.10 -9.29
N ASP A 179 10.55 -5.32 -9.75
CA ASP A 179 10.26 -6.00 -11.02
C ASP A 179 10.91 -5.27 -12.22
N MET A 180 10.85 -3.93 -12.25
CA MET A 180 11.56 -3.13 -13.26
C MET A 180 13.06 -3.35 -13.20
N LYS A 181 13.63 -3.35 -11.99
CA LYS A 181 15.07 -3.55 -11.77
C LYS A 181 15.50 -4.94 -12.21
N GLU A 182 14.74 -5.98 -11.87
CA GLU A 182 15.00 -7.36 -12.29
C GLU A 182 14.89 -7.55 -13.81
N SER A 183 13.97 -6.81 -14.45
CA SER A 183 13.81 -6.78 -15.91
C SER A 183 14.97 -6.08 -16.64
N GLY A 184 15.91 -5.47 -15.90
CA GLY A 184 17.07 -4.79 -16.46
C GLY A 184 16.82 -3.37 -16.94
N GLU A 185 15.73 -2.76 -16.53
CA GLU A 185 15.47 -1.34 -16.81
C GLU A 185 16.54 -0.45 -16.14
N PRO A 186 16.97 0.66 -16.80
CA PRO A 186 17.99 1.55 -16.26
C PRO A 186 17.45 2.44 -15.15
N ILE A 187 17.05 1.83 -14.04
CA ILE A 187 16.52 2.51 -12.87
C ILE A 187 17.33 2.19 -11.61
N SER A 188 17.19 3.04 -10.61
CA SER A 188 17.62 2.76 -9.24
C SER A 188 16.51 3.08 -8.27
N ILE A 189 16.47 2.32 -7.17
CA ILE A 189 15.49 2.43 -6.10
C ILE A 189 16.16 3.07 -4.90
N ILE A 190 15.50 4.08 -4.33
CA ILE A 190 15.92 4.73 -3.09
C ILE A 190 14.80 4.60 -2.08
N TRP A 191 15.12 4.08 -0.92
CA TRP A 191 14.26 4.16 0.24
C TRP A 191 14.42 5.53 0.86
N PRO A 192 13.33 6.32 1.01
CA PRO A 192 13.41 7.67 1.54
C PRO A 192 13.99 7.68 2.96
N GLU A 193 14.79 8.69 3.30
CA GLU A 193 15.42 8.82 4.62
C GLU A 193 14.41 8.89 5.77
N GLU A 194 13.24 9.50 5.53
CA GLU A 194 12.10 9.58 6.44
C GLU A 194 11.30 8.27 6.58
N GLY A 195 11.55 7.30 5.73
CA GLY A 195 10.79 6.04 5.60
C GLY A 195 9.77 6.10 4.46
N ALA A 196 9.53 4.95 3.82
CA ALA A 196 8.54 4.85 2.75
C ALA A 196 7.11 4.70 3.32
N PRO A 197 6.09 5.34 2.72
CA PRO A 197 4.70 5.08 3.08
C PRO A 197 4.33 3.61 2.90
N GLY A 198 3.77 2.98 3.93
CA GLY A 198 3.37 1.58 3.90
C GLY A 198 1.92 1.39 3.50
N SER A 199 1.67 0.44 2.60
CA SER A 199 0.34 -0.10 2.28
C SER A 199 0.19 -1.47 2.93
N THR A 200 -0.75 -1.60 3.86
CA THR A 200 -0.92 -2.81 4.65
C THR A 200 -1.95 -3.74 4.01
N ARG A 201 -1.50 -4.96 3.67
CA ARG A 201 -2.39 -6.06 3.31
C ARG A 201 -2.98 -6.64 4.59
N VAL A 202 -4.29 -6.71 4.65
CA VAL A 202 -5.02 -7.17 5.83
C VAL A 202 -5.99 -8.29 5.48
N ALA A 203 -6.25 -9.16 6.46
CA ALA A 203 -7.28 -10.18 6.41
C ALA A 203 -8.33 -9.92 7.50
N ALA A 204 -9.60 -9.92 7.10
CA ALA A 204 -10.75 -9.72 7.99
C ALA A 204 -11.86 -10.71 7.68
N ILE A 205 -12.70 -11.00 8.67
CA ILE A 205 -13.79 -12.00 8.59
C ILE A 205 -15.12 -11.27 8.59
N SER A 206 -16.05 -11.69 7.73
CA SER A 206 -17.42 -11.19 7.70
C SER A 206 -18.14 -11.47 9.03
N ALA A 207 -18.85 -10.47 9.57
CA ALA A 207 -19.61 -10.60 10.81
C ALA A 207 -20.79 -11.60 10.71
N VAL A 208 -21.19 -11.93 9.48
CA VAL A 208 -22.36 -12.80 9.22
C VAL A 208 -21.97 -14.12 8.56
N THR A 209 -20.67 -14.44 8.53
CA THR A 209 -20.21 -15.73 7.96
C THR A 209 -20.86 -16.92 8.68
N GLU A 210 -21.31 -17.91 7.92
CA GLU A 210 -21.74 -19.21 8.45
C GLU A 210 -20.57 -20.18 8.62
N GLN A 211 -19.34 -19.78 8.21
CA GLN A 211 -18.13 -20.58 8.21
C GLN A 211 -17.05 -20.03 9.16
N GLU A 212 -17.46 -19.47 10.29
CA GLU A 212 -16.58 -18.73 11.20
C GLU A 212 -15.29 -19.47 11.57
N GLU A 213 -15.39 -20.76 11.94
CA GLU A 213 -14.22 -21.56 12.32
C GLU A 213 -13.25 -21.79 11.14
N ILE A 214 -13.76 -21.93 9.92
CA ILE A 214 -12.94 -22.08 8.72
C ILE A 214 -12.29 -20.72 8.36
N ALA A 215 -13.04 -19.65 8.46
CA ALA A 215 -12.53 -18.28 8.23
C ALA A 215 -11.42 -17.93 9.22
N LYS A 216 -11.61 -18.23 10.51
CA LYS A 216 -10.58 -18.06 11.55
C LYS A 216 -9.32 -18.89 11.26
N ALA A 217 -9.50 -20.16 10.87
CA ALA A 217 -8.39 -21.04 10.50
C ALA A 217 -7.61 -20.49 9.29
N PHE A 218 -8.31 -19.90 8.31
CA PHE A 218 -7.69 -19.31 7.13
C PHE A 218 -6.88 -18.05 7.49
N VAL A 219 -7.43 -17.14 8.30
CA VAL A 219 -6.67 -15.95 8.76
C VAL A 219 -5.46 -16.40 9.61
N ASN A 220 -5.64 -17.38 10.50
CA ASN A 220 -4.51 -17.93 11.26
C ASN A 220 -3.42 -18.53 10.36
N PHE A 221 -3.81 -19.20 9.26
CA PHE A 221 -2.89 -19.73 8.25
C PHE A 221 -2.12 -18.63 7.52
N LEU A 222 -2.74 -17.48 7.22
CA LEU A 222 -2.06 -16.33 6.63
C LEU A 222 -1.00 -15.70 7.55
N LEU A 223 -1.11 -15.91 8.85
CA LEU A 223 -0.16 -15.47 9.87
C LEU A 223 0.86 -16.55 10.27
N ASP A 224 0.91 -17.65 9.54
CA ASP A 224 1.92 -18.68 9.73
C ASP A 224 3.23 -18.29 9.01
N ALA A 225 4.37 -18.46 9.69
CA ALA A 225 5.67 -18.03 9.17
C ALA A 225 6.06 -18.80 7.88
N ASP A 226 5.79 -20.11 7.81
CA ASP A 226 6.06 -20.90 6.61
C ASP A 226 5.16 -20.47 5.44
N THR A 227 3.94 -20.03 5.74
CA THR A 227 3.01 -19.48 4.74
C THR A 227 3.52 -18.16 4.21
N GLN A 228 3.91 -17.23 5.08
CA GLN A 228 4.45 -15.94 4.65
C GLN A 228 5.79 -16.09 3.93
N GLN A 229 6.64 -17.05 4.34
CA GLN A 229 7.87 -17.35 3.59
C GLN A 229 7.55 -17.81 2.16
N LYS A 230 6.54 -18.65 1.97
CA LYS A 230 6.11 -19.04 0.62
C LYS A 230 5.61 -17.86 -0.20
N LEU A 231 4.90 -16.90 0.42
CA LEU A 231 4.48 -15.68 -0.28
C LEU A 231 5.68 -14.83 -0.71
N VAL A 232 6.71 -14.69 0.13
CA VAL A 232 7.96 -14.03 -0.23
C VAL A 232 8.68 -14.76 -1.38
N ASP A 233 8.69 -16.09 -1.35
CA ASP A 233 9.39 -16.90 -2.34
C ASP A 233 8.64 -17.00 -3.68
N MET A 234 7.33 -16.78 -3.68
CA MET A 234 6.45 -16.86 -4.85
C MET A 234 6.49 -15.56 -5.68
N GLY A 235 7.41 -15.49 -6.64
CA GLY A 235 7.30 -14.61 -7.82
C GLY A 235 7.14 -13.11 -7.56
N ASP A 236 6.31 -12.51 -8.38
CA ASP A 236 6.25 -11.06 -8.63
C ASP A 236 5.84 -10.20 -7.42
N GLU A 237 5.06 -10.70 -6.48
CA GLU A 237 4.62 -9.94 -5.30
C GLU A 237 5.42 -10.27 -4.02
N GLY A 238 6.58 -10.90 -4.13
CA GLY A 238 7.40 -11.31 -2.98
C GLY A 238 8.18 -10.17 -2.31
N TYR A 239 8.14 -8.96 -2.87
CA TYR A 239 8.76 -7.78 -2.27
C TYR A 239 7.79 -7.09 -1.32
N PHE A 240 7.81 -7.46 -0.05
CA PHE A 240 7.03 -6.87 1.03
C PHE A 240 7.69 -7.14 2.39
N GLU A 241 7.28 -6.42 3.41
CA GLU A 241 7.64 -6.68 4.82
C GLU A 241 6.67 -7.72 5.37
N PRO A 242 7.14 -8.93 5.74
CA PRO A 242 6.30 -9.92 6.40
C PRO A 242 5.75 -9.41 7.73
N SER A 243 4.52 -9.78 8.04
CA SER A 243 3.88 -9.35 9.28
C SER A 243 4.28 -10.19 10.49
N VAL A 244 4.92 -11.34 10.30
CA VAL A 244 5.33 -12.25 11.39
C VAL A 244 6.84 -12.42 11.45
N GLU A 245 7.34 -12.69 12.65
CA GLU A 245 8.75 -12.93 12.92
C GLU A 245 9.27 -14.20 12.21
N GLY A 246 10.56 -14.21 11.88
CA GLY A 246 11.26 -15.38 11.37
C GLY A 246 11.14 -15.62 9.87
N VAL A 247 10.48 -14.74 9.13
CA VAL A 247 10.39 -14.79 7.67
C VAL A 247 11.54 -14.01 7.05
N ALA A 248 12.26 -14.63 6.10
CA ALA A 248 13.34 -13.97 5.38
C ALA A 248 12.81 -13.09 4.24
N LEU A 249 13.35 -11.88 4.12
CA LEU A 249 13.07 -10.99 2.98
C LEU A 249 13.68 -11.51 1.70
N LYS A 250 13.20 -11.05 0.54
CA LYS A 250 13.93 -11.23 -0.73
C LYS A 250 15.33 -10.61 -0.63
N PRO A 251 16.40 -11.27 -1.12
CA PRO A 251 17.78 -10.82 -0.95
C PRO A 251 18.05 -9.42 -1.52
N GLU A 252 17.33 -9.02 -2.55
CA GLU A 252 17.49 -7.74 -3.23
C GLU A 252 16.78 -6.58 -2.52
N ARG A 253 15.85 -6.89 -1.60
CA ARG A 253 15.16 -5.88 -0.80
C ARG A 253 16.12 -5.29 0.23
N ASP A 254 16.13 -3.98 0.37
CA ASP A 254 16.96 -3.32 1.39
C ASP A 254 16.53 -3.77 2.80
N ALA A 255 17.42 -4.46 3.49
CA ALA A 255 17.19 -4.95 4.85
C ALA A 255 17.08 -3.81 5.91
N ASN A 256 17.52 -2.60 5.57
CA ASN A 256 17.41 -1.42 6.44
C ASN A 256 16.23 -0.51 6.03
N ALA A 257 15.43 -0.98 5.07
CA ALA A 257 14.23 -0.27 4.64
C ALA A 257 13.32 0.04 5.84
N ARG A 258 12.88 1.28 5.93
CA ARG A 258 11.92 1.70 6.95
C ARG A 258 10.63 2.10 6.28
N MET A 259 9.53 1.70 6.89
CA MET A 259 8.20 2.11 6.48
C MET A 259 7.50 2.89 7.59
N ALA A 260 6.61 3.78 7.19
CA ALA A 260 5.69 4.47 8.07
C ALA A 260 4.28 4.37 7.50
N VAL A 261 3.31 4.19 8.38
CA VAL A 261 1.90 4.04 8.01
C VAL A 261 1.15 5.17 8.69
N ALA A 262 0.24 5.83 7.96
CA ALA A 262 -0.62 6.84 8.54
C ALA A 262 -1.52 6.23 9.63
N ASP A 263 -1.88 7.05 10.61
CA ASP A 263 -2.83 6.63 11.64
C ASP A 263 -4.10 6.05 10.99
N ILE A 264 -4.58 4.94 11.55
CA ILE A 264 -5.66 4.17 10.92
C ILE A 264 -6.98 4.92 10.93
N GLU A 265 -7.30 5.61 12.03
CA GLU A 265 -8.53 6.37 12.15
C GLU A 265 -8.47 7.58 11.23
N PHE A 266 -7.33 8.30 11.24
CA PHE A 266 -7.10 9.42 10.32
C PHE A 266 -7.26 8.99 8.85
N GLY A 267 -6.59 7.90 8.44
CA GLY A 267 -6.64 7.42 7.07
C GLY A 267 -8.03 6.96 6.65
N ALA A 268 -8.76 6.29 7.53
CA ALA A 268 -10.11 5.80 7.25
C ALA A 268 -11.14 6.95 7.20
N GLU A 269 -11.10 7.89 8.14
CA GLU A 269 -12.02 9.03 8.20
C GLU A 269 -11.87 10.01 7.03
N ASN A 270 -10.64 10.20 6.55
CA ASN A 270 -10.33 11.18 5.50
C ASN A 270 -10.25 10.58 4.09
N GLU A 271 -10.48 9.28 3.93
CA GLU A 271 -10.25 8.58 2.66
C GLU A 271 -11.03 9.18 1.49
N ALA A 272 -12.34 9.37 1.66
CA ALA A 272 -13.20 9.91 0.61
C ALA A 272 -12.79 11.35 0.22
N ASP A 273 -12.48 12.19 1.19
CA ASP A 273 -12.13 13.59 0.97
C ASP A 273 -10.73 13.72 0.30
N ILE A 274 -9.74 12.91 0.72
CA ILE A 274 -8.42 12.91 0.12
C ILE A 274 -8.49 12.42 -1.33
N LYS A 275 -9.22 11.32 -1.60
CA LYS A 275 -9.41 10.80 -2.96
C LYS A 275 -10.12 11.82 -3.86
N ALA A 276 -11.18 12.48 -3.37
CA ALA A 276 -11.88 13.52 -4.12
C ALA A 276 -10.97 14.71 -4.40
N TRP A 277 -10.18 15.15 -3.43
CA TRP A 277 -9.24 16.24 -3.60
C TRP A 277 -8.17 15.92 -4.68
N PHE A 278 -7.62 14.69 -4.69
CA PHE A 278 -6.67 14.27 -5.73
C PHE A 278 -7.30 14.24 -7.11
N ALA A 279 -8.54 13.76 -7.23
CA ALA A 279 -9.28 13.77 -8.49
C ALA A 279 -9.48 15.19 -9.03
N ASP A 280 -9.84 16.15 -8.18
CA ASP A 280 -9.99 17.55 -8.54
C ASP A 280 -8.65 18.19 -8.99
N MET A 281 -7.56 17.87 -8.29
CA MET A 281 -6.22 18.36 -8.65
C MET A 281 -5.71 17.77 -9.96
N SER A 282 -5.97 16.49 -10.21
CA SER A 282 -5.56 15.81 -11.44
C SER A 282 -6.34 16.24 -12.68
N ALA A 283 -7.52 16.87 -12.51
CA ALA A 283 -8.37 17.34 -13.58
C ALA A 283 -8.03 18.77 -14.06
N GLN A 284 -7.13 19.48 -13.38
CA GLN A 284 -6.69 20.85 -13.70
C GLN A 284 -5.52 20.85 -14.68
#